data_5441f0cd82966e923adc190e4020b41d
#
_entry.id   5441f0cd82966e923adc190e4020b41d
#
_cell.length_a   1.000
_cell.length_b   1.000
_cell.length_c   1.000
_cell.angle_alpha   90.00
_cell.angle_beta   90.00
_cell.angle_gamma   90.00
#
_symmetry.space_group_name_H-M   'P 1'
#
loop_
_entity.id
_entity.type
_entity.pdbx_description
1 polymer ?
#
loop_
_entity_poly.entity_id
_entity_poly.type
_entity_poly.pdbx_seq_one_letter_code
_entity_poly.pdbx_strand_id
1 'polypeptide(L)'
;YCYEYSNDPQIRAAAEEMTSRVEKQKYTTSNHDVGFIINCSFGNGYRLTHNETYRKVIETAAKSLSTRFHPVTGCTRSWNSKKWQFSVIIDNMMNLELLNVASSLTGDNTYYNMAKSHADRTMINHFRPDGSSYHVVSYDTITGKVLNQVTHQGVNDQSSWSRGQAWGLYGFTMMYRQTGKKEYLDHAIKIGKFIMNHPRLPKDKIPYWDFDAPNIPKEDRDASAGAIMASAYVELSTYVEGELSKQFLTIAEQQIKSLASPAYRAKKVGDNNHYIIKHCTGFMAKQYEIDAPLTYADYYFIEALIRYKKLLENRPVVETITAFSENSDRSLWLSSLHRISYPLLTNMAKGELRKNMPVESIAADMQKRKEVTHLEALGRLITGISTWLELGPDNTIEGKLRAEYIDLALKSISNGVNPQSPDYLNFNNGRQPLVDAAFLAHGLL
;
A
#
# COMPACT_ATOMS: atom_id res chain seq x y z
N TYR A 1 4.01 -4.65 11.99
CA TYR A 1 2.97 -5.70 11.78
C TYR A 1 2.53 -6.33 13.09
N CYS A 2 3.42 -6.78 14.00
CA CYS A 2 3.00 -7.34 15.29
C CYS A 2 2.16 -6.35 16.11
N TYR A 3 2.56 -5.07 16.16
CA TYR A 3 1.76 -4.02 16.78
C TYR A 3 0.42 -3.80 16.05
N GLU A 4 0.43 -3.74 14.73
CA GLU A 4 -0.78 -3.60 13.90
C GLU A 4 -1.83 -4.69 14.19
N TYR A 5 -1.35 -5.90 14.50
CA TYR A 5 -2.22 -7.02 14.86
C TYR A 5 -2.74 -6.95 16.29
N SER A 6 -1.85 -6.65 17.25
CA SER A 6 -2.14 -6.79 18.69
C SER A 6 -2.69 -5.53 19.35
N ASN A 7 -2.36 -4.35 18.80
CA ASN A 7 -2.54 -3.04 19.42
C ASN A 7 -1.90 -2.93 20.83
N ASP A 8 -0.92 -3.81 21.13
CA ASP A 8 -0.25 -3.86 22.42
C ASP A 8 0.78 -2.73 22.55
N PRO A 9 0.68 -1.85 23.59
CA PRO A 9 1.62 -0.75 23.78
C PRO A 9 3.07 -1.19 24.02
N GLN A 10 3.31 -2.38 24.60
CA GLN A 10 4.66 -2.90 24.81
C GLN A 10 5.29 -3.32 23.47
N ILE A 11 4.52 -3.96 22.59
CA ILE A 11 4.96 -4.31 21.25
C ILE A 11 5.22 -3.05 20.44
N ARG A 12 4.40 -2.01 20.60
CA ARG A 12 4.62 -0.71 19.98
C ARG A 12 5.95 -0.10 20.42
N ALA A 13 6.19 -0.02 21.72
CA ALA A 13 7.43 0.54 22.25
C ALA A 13 8.67 -0.22 21.75
N ALA A 14 8.63 -1.55 21.72
CA ALA A 14 9.70 -2.36 21.16
C ALA A 14 9.91 -2.11 19.66
N ALA A 15 8.83 -1.98 18.88
CA ALA A 15 8.91 -1.66 17.45
C ALA A 15 9.51 -0.27 17.20
N GLU A 16 9.12 0.74 17.98
CA GLU A 16 9.67 2.10 17.89
C GLU A 16 11.16 2.12 18.24
N GLU A 17 11.57 1.40 19.30
CA GLU A 17 12.98 1.26 19.68
C GLU A 17 13.81 0.61 18.58
N MET A 18 13.37 -0.53 18.04
CA MET A 18 14.08 -1.24 16.96
C MET A 18 14.15 -0.40 15.68
N THR A 19 13.08 0.32 15.36
CA THR A 19 13.05 1.25 14.23
C THR A 19 14.09 2.37 14.40
N SER A 20 14.20 2.96 15.60
CA SER A 20 15.17 4.03 15.86
C SER A 20 16.63 3.59 15.65
N ARG A 21 16.94 2.32 15.91
CA ARG A 21 18.30 1.77 15.76
C ARG A 21 18.82 1.79 14.31
N VAL A 22 17.92 1.74 13.32
CA VAL A 22 18.26 1.76 11.90
C VAL A 22 18.17 3.16 11.28
N GLU A 23 17.81 4.21 12.03
CA GLU A 23 17.63 5.57 11.53
C GLU A 23 18.82 6.10 10.75
N LYS A 24 20.05 5.84 11.20
CA LYS A 24 21.30 6.31 10.56
C LYS A 24 21.43 5.81 9.11
N GLN A 25 20.76 4.72 8.76
CA GLN A 25 20.78 4.18 7.40
C GLN A 25 20.14 5.11 6.37
N LYS A 26 19.33 6.09 6.78
CA LYS A 26 18.78 7.12 5.89
C LYS A 26 19.84 7.90 5.10
N TYR A 27 21.08 7.91 5.57
CA TYR A 27 22.20 8.58 4.90
C TYR A 27 23.04 7.66 4.01
N THR A 28 22.70 6.38 3.90
CA THR A 28 23.44 5.39 3.12
C THR A 28 23.31 5.67 1.63
N THR A 29 24.45 5.90 0.96
CA THR A 29 24.55 6.11 -0.49
C THR A 29 25.43 5.06 -1.18
N SER A 30 25.97 4.08 -0.44
CA SER A 30 26.89 3.06 -0.93
C SER A 30 26.19 1.85 -1.59
N ASN A 31 24.95 1.59 -1.23
CA ASN A 31 24.12 0.51 -1.81
C ASN A 31 22.65 0.94 -1.92
N HIS A 32 21.83 0.11 -2.55
CA HIS A 32 20.41 0.39 -2.77
C HIS A 32 19.50 0.06 -1.58
N ASP A 33 19.98 -0.75 -0.63
CA ASP A 33 19.15 -1.31 0.45
C ASP A 33 18.59 -0.26 1.41
N VAL A 34 19.07 0.97 1.33
CA VAL A 34 18.51 2.11 2.08
C VAL A 34 17.00 2.22 1.84
N GLY A 35 16.52 1.94 0.62
CA GLY A 35 15.09 1.93 0.30
C GLY A 35 14.35 0.85 1.09
N PHE A 36 14.87 -0.35 1.06
CA PHE A 36 14.31 -1.50 1.74
C PHE A 36 14.31 -1.33 3.27
N ILE A 37 15.46 -0.95 3.84
CA ILE A 37 15.64 -0.77 5.28
C ILE A 37 14.66 0.27 5.82
N ILE A 38 14.60 1.44 5.19
CA ILE A 38 13.80 2.56 5.71
C ILE A 38 12.30 2.37 5.43
N ASN A 39 11.92 1.83 4.26
CA ASN A 39 10.50 1.64 4.00
C ASN A 39 9.90 0.54 4.88
N CYS A 40 10.59 -0.57 5.10
CA CYS A 40 10.12 -1.65 5.97
C CYS A 40 10.03 -1.24 7.45
N SER A 41 10.83 -0.28 7.90
CA SER A 41 10.84 0.22 9.29
C SER A 41 10.04 1.53 9.43
N PHE A 42 10.63 2.65 9.04
CA PHE A 42 10.02 3.98 9.17
C PHE A 42 8.78 4.16 8.27
N GLY A 43 8.74 3.52 7.10
CA GLY A 43 7.56 3.52 6.24
C GLY A 43 6.35 2.91 6.95
N ASN A 44 6.48 1.70 7.50
CA ASN A 44 5.41 1.09 8.29
C ASN A 44 5.10 1.87 9.58
N GLY A 45 6.13 2.42 10.23
CA GLY A 45 5.95 3.29 11.39
C GLY A 45 5.10 4.51 11.06
N TYR A 46 5.41 5.19 9.95
CA TYR A 46 4.63 6.34 9.47
C TYR A 46 3.21 5.95 9.10
N ARG A 47 3.02 4.87 8.36
CA ARG A 47 1.69 4.36 7.99
C ARG A 47 0.78 4.14 9.20
N LEU A 48 1.33 3.68 10.32
CA LEU A 48 0.56 3.35 11.52
C LEU A 48 0.40 4.53 12.48
N THR A 49 1.30 5.51 12.46
CA THR A 49 1.37 6.56 13.51
C THR A 49 1.27 7.97 12.98
N HIS A 50 1.49 8.17 11.68
CA HIS A 50 1.60 9.49 11.04
C HIS A 50 2.63 10.42 11.72
N ASN A 51 3.69 9.83 12.28
CA ASN A 51 4.73 10.57 12.99
C ASN A 51 5.60 11.36 12.00
N GLU A 52 5.57 12.69 12.08
CA GLU A 52 6.32 13.60 11.21
C GLU A 52 7.85 13.40 11.28
N THR A 53 8.37 12.89 12.39
CA THR A 53 9.79 12.51 12.45
C THR A 53 10.11 11.35 11.49
N TYR A 54 9.21 10.38 11.39
CA TYR A 54 9.35 9.26 10.46
C TYR A 54 9.25 9.71 9.00
N ARG A 55 8.36 10.66 8.71
CA ARG A 55 8.29 11.30 7.39
C ARG A 55 9.63 11.90 6.97
N LYS A 56 10.25 12.69 7.85
CA LYS A 56 11.57 13.32 7.58
C LYS A 56 12.67 12.27 7.33
N VAL A 57 12.60 11.12 8.01
CA VAL A 57 13.53 10.00 7.77
C VAL A 57 13.32 9.40 6.38
N ILE A 58 12.08 9.20 5.97
CA ILE A 58 11.71 8.68 4.64
C ILE A 58 12.20 9.63 3.54
N GLU A 59 11.93 10.94 3.67
CA GLU A 59 12.37 11.97 2.71
C GLU A 59 13.90 11.99 2.58
N THR A 60 14.62 11.94 3.70
CA THR A 60 16.09 11.92 3.72
C THR A 60 16.63 10.66 3.03
N ALA A 61 16.04 9.50 3.32
CA ALA A 61 16.45 8.23 2.71
C ALA A 61 16.16 8.19 1.20
N ALA A 62 15.03 8.73 0.76
CA ALA A 62 14.73 8.85 -0.66
C ALA A 62 15.74 9.73 -1.40
N LYS A 63 16.16 10.85 -0.79
CA LYS A 63 17.26 11.70 -1.29
C LYS A 63 18.57 10.93 -1.38
N SER A 64 18.90 10.11 -0.38
CA SER A 64 20.10 9.26 -0.41
C SER A 64 20.02 8.21 -1.52
N LEU A 65 18.89 7.52 -1.66
CA LEU A 65 18.67 6.52 -2.70
C LEU A 65 18.70 7.16 -4.11
N SER A 66 18.13 8.35 -4.29
CA SER A 66 18.08 9.04 -5.58
C SER A 66 19.48 9.38 -6.12
N THR A 67 20.50 9.55 -5.24
CA THR A 67 21.90 9.76 -5.68
C THR A 67 22.49 8.57 -6.44
N ARG A 68 21.88 7.40 -6.34
CA ARG A 68 22.30 6.19 -7.04
C ARG A 68 21.62 6.02 -8.41
N PHE A 69 20.64 6.86 -8.72
CA PHE A 69 19.98 6.85 -10.03
C PHE A 69 20.89 7.44 -11.11
N HIS A 70 20.96 6.79 -12.26
CA HIS A 70 21.72 7.25 -13.40
C HIS A 70 20.80 7.44 -14.61
N PRO A 71 20.66 8.67 -15.11
CA PRO A 71 19.62 8.99 -16.13
C PRO A 71 19.82 8.26 -17.45
N VAL A 72 21.07 8.01 -17.89
CA VAL A 72 21.33 7.29 -19.13
C VAL A 72 20.97 5.80 -19.04
N THR A 73 21.25 5.15 -17.92
CA THR A 73 20.85 3.76 -17.71
C THR A 73 19.37 3.64 -17.35
N GLY A 74 18.76 4.72 -16.84
CA GLY A 74 17.38 4.76 -16.35
C GLY A 74 17.15 3.94 -15.07
N CYS A 75 18.23 3.61 -14.33
CA CYS A 75 18.18 2.72 -13.18
C CYS A 75 18.92 3.29 -11.97
N THR A 76 18.54 2.79 -10.79
CA THR A 76 19.30 2.95 -9.54
C THR A 76 20.34 1.85 -9.44
N ARG A 77 21.61 2.21 -9.20
CA ARG A 77 22.71 1.25 -9.02
C ARG A 77 22.53 0.45 -7.74
N SER A 78 22.75 -0.87 -7.79
CA SER A 78 22.67 -1.75 -6.61
C SER A 78 23.90 -1.61 -5.72
N TRP A 79 25.07 -1.97 -6.24
CA TRP A 79 26.36 -1.92 -5.52
C TRP A 79 27.41 -1.15 -6.30
N ASN A 80 28.45 -0.74 -5.62
CA ASN A 80 29.69 -0.34 -6.26
C ASN A 80 30.52 -1.61 -6.48
N SER A 81 30.69 -2.01 -7.72
CA SER A 81 31.39 -3.24 -8.09
C SER A 81 32.53 -2.93 -9.06
N LYS A 82 33.67 -3.64 -8.90
CA LYS A 82 34.73 -3.65 -9.90
C LYS A 82 34.41 -4.62 -11.06
N LYS A 83 33.50 -5.57 -10.85
CA LYS A 83 33.14 -6.59 -11.85
C LYS A 83 32.19 -6.04 -12.91
N TRP A 84 31.30 -5.11 -12.53
CA TRP A 84 30.26 -4.56 -13.41
C TRP A 84 30.33 -3.03 -13.42
N GLN A 85 30.26 -2.41 -14.59
CA GLN A 85 30.31 -0.97 -14.73
C GLN A 85 29.16 -0.27 -14.01
N PHE A 86 27.92 -0.77 -14.19
CA PHE A 86 26.73 -0.30 -13.50
C PHE A 86 25.81 -1.48 -13.23
N SER A 87 25.93 -2.04 -12.03
CA SER A 87 25.16 -3.22 -11.65
C SER A 87 23.76 -2.86 -11.15
N VAL A 88 22.76 -3.55 -11.67
CA VAL A 88 21.37 -3.53 -11.22
C VAL A 88 20.94 -4.97 -10.94
N ILE A 89 20.47 -5.24 -9.73
CA ILE A 89 19.91 -6.55 -9.39
C ILE A 89 18.39 -6.47 -9.27
N ILE A 90 17.74 -7.62 -9.43
CA ILE A 90 16.28 -7.69 -9.35
C ILE A 90 15.74 -7.20 -8.00
N ASP A 91 16.51 -7.35 -6.93
CA ASP A 91 16.22 -6.87 -5.57
C ASP A 91 15.95 -5.36 -5.49
N ASN A 92 16.50 -4.59 -6.43
CA ASN A 92 16.25 -3.14 -6.51
C ASN A 92 14.76 -2.80 -6.59
N MET A 93 13.94 -3.69 -7.12
CA MET A 93 12.49 -3.50 -7.17
C MET A 93 11.88 -3.24 -5.78
N MET A 94 12.46 -3.83 -4.73
CA MET A 94 12.02 -3.65 -3.35
C MET A 94 12.36 -2.28 -2.76
N ASN A 95 13.28 -1.54 -3.39
CA ASN A 95 13.69 -0.22 -2.95
C ASN A 95 12.88 0.91 -3.60
N LEU A 96 12.12 0.61 -4.65
CA LEU A 96 11.33 1.59 -5.39
C LEU A 96 10.14 2.12 -4.59
N GLU A 97 9.64 1.35 -3.64
CA GLU A 97 8.50 1.77 -2.82
C GLU A 97 8.86 3.01 -1.99
N LEU A 98 10.09 3.10 -1.46
CA LEU A 98 10.56 4.31 -0.77
C LEU A 98 10.46 5.55 -1.66
N LEU A 99 10.85 5.45 -2.94
CA LEU A 99 10.78 6.57 -3.89
C LEU A 99 9.32 6.96 -4.18
N ASN A 100 8.43 5.98 -4.39
CA ASN A 100 7.01 6.25 -4.60
C ASN A 100 6.37 6.91 -3.37
N VAL A 101 6.67 6.40 -2.17
CA VAL A 101 6.21 6.97 -0.90
C VAL A 101 6.72 8.40 -0.73
N ALA A 102 8.00 8.65 -0.97
CA ALA A 102 8.58 9.99 -0.88
C ALA A 102 7.95 10.97 -1.89
N SER A 103 7.71 10.52 -3.12
CA SER A 103 7.00 11.33 -4.12
C SER A 103 5.60 11.70 -3.63
N SER A 104 4.88 10.72 -3.09
CA SER A 104 3.56 10.96 -2.51
C SER A 104 3.60 11.93 -1.31
N LEU A 105 4.61 11.82 -0.44
CA LEU A 105 4.75 12.64 0.77
C LEU A 105 5.18 14.08 0.48
N THR A 106 5.98 14.29 -0.57
CA THR A 106 6.60 15.59 -0.88
C THR A 106 5.93 16.33 -2.04
N GLY A 107 5.17 15.61 -2.88
CA GLY A 107 4.69 16.12 -4.17
C GLY A 107 5.79 16.20 -5.25
N ASP A 108 7.04 15.78 -4.95
CA ASP A 108 8.14 15.77 -5.91
C ASP A 108 8.06 14.52 -6.82
N ASN A 109 7.57 14.72 -8.03
CA ASN A 109 7.46 13.66 -9.03
C ASN A 109 8.81 13.11 -9.53
N THR A 110 9.94 13.72 -9.15
CA THR A 110 11.28 13.23 -9.52
C THR A 110 11.48 11.80 -9.00
N TYR A 111 11.09 11.55 -7.76
CA TYR A 111 11.19 10.22 -7.15
C TYR A 111 10.32 9.18 -7.85
N TYR A 112 9.06 9.53 -8.15
CA TYR A 112 8.15 8.67 -8.92
C TYR A 112 8.71 8.34 -10.30
N ASN A 113 9.25 9.34 -11.01
CA ASN A 113 9.83 9.16 -12.34
C ASN A 113 11.08 8.26 -12.30
N MET A 114 11.91 8.35 -11.26
CA MET A 114 13.04 7.46 -11.05
C MET A 114 12.58 6.02 -10.81
N ALA A 115 11.60 5.81 -9.92
CA ALA A 115 11.03 4.49 -9.65
C ALA A 115 10.41 3.86 -10.90
N LYS A 116 9.62 4.65 -11.64
CA LYS A 116 9.00 4.23 -12.90
C LYS A 116 10.05 3.85 -13.95
N SER A 117 11.05 4.70 -14.17
CA SER A 117 12.13 4.45 -15.14
C SER A 117 12.87 3.15 -14.80
N HIS A 118 13.20 2.96 -13.53
CA HIS A 118 13.84 1.73 -13.07
C HIS A 118 12.98 0.49 -13.34
N ALA A 119 11.70 0.53 -12.97
CA ALA A 119 10.78 -0.58 -13.19
C ALA A 119 10.61 -0.92 -14.69
N ASP A 120 10.46 0.09 -15.55
CA ASP A 120 10.38 -0.08 -17.01
C ASP A 120 11.63 -0.78 -17.56
N ARG A 121 12.81 -0.35 -17.13
CA ARG A 121 14.10 -0.95 -17.54
C ARG A 121 14.26 -2.37 -17.00
N THR A 122 13.83 -2.62 -15.78
CA THR A 122 13.85 -3.96 -15.15
C THR A 122 12.90 -4.91 -15.87
N MET A 123 11.70 -4.48 -16.20
CA MET A 123 10.70 -5.28 -16.93
C MET A 123 11.24 -5.78 -18.27
N ILE A 124 11.98 -4.94 -18.98
CA ILE A 124 12.53 -5.25 -20.30
C ILE A 124 13.78 -6.12 -20.22
N ASN A 125 14.68 -5.82 -19.26
CA ASN A 125 16.05 -6.37 -19.31
C ASN A 125 16.30 -7.48 -18.28
N HIS A 126 15.53 -7.57 -17.19
CA HIS A 126 15.74 -8.63 -16.17
C HIS A 126 14.93 -9.89 -16.42
N PHE A 127 14.01 -9.90 -17.37
CA PHE A 127 13.11 -11.04 -17.57
C PHE A 127 13.26 -11.68 -18.95
N ARG A 128 13.22 -13.00 -18.92
CA ARG A 128 13.15 -13.82 -20.14
C ARG A 128 11.70 -13.92 -20.64
N PRO A 129 11.49 -14.37 -21.88
CA PRO A 129 10.14 -14.50 -22.44
C PRO A 129 9.18 -15.39 -21.63
N ASP A 130 9.68 -16.36 -20.88
CA ASP A 130 8.89 -17.26 -20.02
C ASP A 130 8.48 -16.64 -18.67
N GLY A 131 9.05 -15.50 -18.28
CA GLY A 131 8.82 -14.83 -16.99
C GLY A 131 9.85 -15.15 -15.92
N SER A 132 10.88 -15.94 -16.23
CA SER A 132 12.04 -16.13 -15.37
C SER A 132 12.96 -14.89 -15.38
N SER A 133 13.67 -14.64 -14.27
CA SER A 133 14.51 -13.45 -14.14
C SER A 133 15.99 -13.76 -14.15
N TYR A 134 16.77 -12.84 -14.71
CA TYR A 134 18.19 -12.71 -14.41
C TYR A 134 18.36 -12.05 -13.05
N HIS A 135 19.39 -12.43 -12.30
CA HIS A 135 19.68 -11.76 -11.03
C HIS A 135 20.30 -10.38 -11.25
N VAL A 136 21.31 -10.28 -12.09
CA VAL A 136 22.10 -9.07 -12.34
C VAL A 136 22.02 -8.67 -13.81
N VAL A 137 21.71 -7.41 -14.05
CA VAL A 137 21.89 -6.75 -15.35
C VAL A 137 22.91 -5.63 -15.19
N SER A 138 23.95 -5.63 -16.01
CA SER A 138 24.96 -4.55 -16.03
C SER A 138 24.75 -3.67 -17.24
N TYR A 139 24.89 -2.36 -17.05
CA TYR A 139 24.66 -1.36 -18.09
C TYR A 139 25.92 -0.55 -18.38
N ASP A 140 26.04 -0.11 -19.61
CA ASP A 140 26.97 0.94 -20.05
C ASP A 140 26.43 2.31 -19.63
N THR A 141 27.23 3.08 -18.89
CA THR A 141 26.81 4.39 -18.37
C THR A 141 26.80 5.50 -19.41
N ILE A 142 27.40 5.29 -20.58
CA ILE A 142 27.44 6.27 -21.66
C ILE A 142 26.25 6.07 -22.63
N THR A 143 25.98 4.81 -22.98
CA THR A 143 25.00 4.47 -24.00
C THR A 143 23.68 3.94 -23.42
N GLY A 144 23.64 3.56 -22.15
CA GLY A 144 22.48 2.91 -21.51
C GLY A 144 22.22 1.47 -21.98
N LYS A 145 23.10 0.89 -22.80
CA LYS A 145 22.94 -0.47 -23.31
C LYS A 145 23.25 -1.51 -22.25
N VAL A 146 22.58 -2.65 -22.34
CA VAL A 146 22.88 -3.83 -21.54
C VAL A 146 24.24 -4.41 -21.95
N LEU A 147 25.12 -4.59 -20.98
CA LEU A 147 26.42 -5.24 -21.16
C LEU A 147 26.37 -6.73 -20.80
N ASN A 148 25.71 -7.07 -19.70
CA ASN A 148 25.62 -8.44 -19.21
C ASN A 148 24.25 -8.70 -18.57
N GLN A 149 23.78 -9.96 -18.70
CA GLN A 149 22.63 -10.51 -17.98
C GLN A 149 23.10 -11.81 -17.34
N VAL A 150 23.33 -11.79 -16.04
CA VAL A 150 24.08 -12.84 -15.32
C VAL A 150 23.45 -13.10 -13.95
N THR A 151 23.99 -14.09 -13.24
CA THR A 151 23.66 -14.31 -11.84
C THR A 151 24.83 -13.93 -10.91
N HIS A 152 24.48 -13.70 -9.64
CA HIS A 152 25.44 -13.58 -8.54
C HIS A 152 25.14 -14.59 -7.43
N GLN A 153 23.85 -14.92 -7.22
CA GLN A 153 23.39 -15.82 -6.15
C GLN A 153 22.74 -17.09 -6.69
N GLY A 154 22.31 -17.15 -7.95
CA GLY A 154 21.73 -18.34 -8.57
C GLY A 154 22.81 -19.35 -9.01
N VAL A 155 22.37 -20.50 -9.51
CA VAL A 155 23.23 -21.61 -9.96
C VAL A 155 24.13 -21.21 -11.12
N ASN A 156 23.56 -20.58 -12.14
CA ASN A 156 24.27 -20.08 -13.32
C ASN A 156 23.47 -18.95 -13.99
N ASP A 157 24.03 -18.35 -15.03
CA ASP A 157 23.44 -17.18 -15.69
C ASP A 157 22.10 -17.47 -16.38
N GLN A 158 21.76 -18.71 -16.62
CA GLN A 158 20.47 -19.12 -17.21
C GLN A 158 19.46 -19.60 -16.17
N SER A 159 19.88 -19.83 -14.93
CA SER A 159 19.00 -20.29 -13.85
C SER A 159 18.04 -19.22 -13.37
N SER A 160 17.04 -19.65 -12.63
CA SER A 160 16.06 -18.79 -11.99
C SER A 160 16.21 -18.87 -10.47
N TRP A 161 16.98 -17.94 -9.90
CA TRP A 161 17.17 -17.81 -8.46
C TRP A 161 15.85 -17.48 -7.76
N SER A 162 15.42 -18.34 -6.84
CA SER A 162 14.06 -18.31 -6.32
C SER A 162 13.70 -17.03 -5.59
N ARG A 163 14.61 -16.48 -4.78
CA ARG A 163 14.35 -15.20 -4.08
C ARG A 163 14.35 -14.03 -5.05
N GLY A 164 15.17 -14.05 -6.10
CA GLY A 164 15.10 -13.04 -7.17
C GLY A 164 13.76 -13.05 -7.88
N GLN A 165 13.22 -14.24 -8.12
CA GLN A 165 11.89 -14.41 -8.69
C GLN A 165 10.81 -13.87 -7.75
N ALA A 166 10.96 -14.09 -6.45
CA ALA A 166 10.05 -13.54 -5.42
C ALA A 166 10.11 -12.00 -5.36
N TRP A 167 11.31 -11.41 -5.44
CA TRP A 167 11.49 -9.96 -5.51
C TRP A 167 10.83 -9.35 -6.75
N GLY A 168 10.96 -10.01 -7.89
CA GLY A 168 10.28 -9.59 -9.12
C GLY A 168 8.76 -9.60 -8.97
N LEU A 169 8.19 -10.69 -8.45
CA LEU A 169 6.75 -10.82 -8.22
C LEU A 169 6.23 -9.72 -7.29
N TYR A 170 6.86 -9.56 -6.13
CA TYR A 170 6.46 -8.55 -5.15
C TYR A 170 6.62 -7.14 -5.71
N GLY A 171 7.79 -6.85 -6.31
CA GLY A 171 8.13 -5.52 -6.80
C GLY A 171 7.20 -5.03 -7.91
N PHE A 172 6.82 -5.89 -8.88
CA PHE A 172 5.87 -5.50 -9.92
C PHE A 172 4.42 -5.42 -9.42
N THR A 173 4.02 -6.24 -8.46
CA THR A 173 2.74 -6.10 -7.77
C THR A 173 2.66 -4.75 -7.03
N MET A 174 3.72 -4.39 -6.32
CA MET A 174 3.88 -3.10 -5.65
C MET A 174 3.86 -1.92 -6.65
N MET A 175 4.58 -2.03 -7.77
CA MET A 175 4.58 -0.97 -8.79
C MET A 175 3.20 -0.79 -9.42
N TYR A 176 2.42 -1.85 -9.62
CA TYR A 176 1.02 -1.72 -10.04
C TYR A 176 0.20 -0.98 -8.99
N ARG A 177 0.29 -1.34 -7.71
CA ARG A 177 -0.38 -0.64 -6.61
C ARG A 177 -0.09 0.85 -6.60
N GLN A 178 1.17 1.22 -6.79
CA GLN A 178 1.62 2.61 -6.71
C GLN A 178 1.29 3.45 -7.95
N THR A 179 1.09 2.82 -9.11
CA THR A 179 1.01 3.55 -10.38
C THR A 179 -0.29 3.32 -11.15
N GLY A 180 -1.02 2.25 -10.86
CA GLY A 180 -2.18 1.80 -11.63
C GLY A 180 -1.86 1.33 -13.05
N LYS A 181 -0.58 1.20 -13.43
CA LYS A 181 -0.17 0.86 -14.80
C LYS A 181 -0.36 -0.62 -15.09
N LYS A 182 -1.23 -0.89 -16.06
CA LYS A 182 -1.59 -2.25 -16.45
C LYS A 182 -0.39 -3.10 -16.85
N GLU A 183 0.63 -2.52 -17.47
CA GLU A 183 1.85 -3.23 -17.88
C GLU A 183 2.56 -3.90 -16.68
N TYR A 184 2.57 -3.26 -15.52
CA TYR A 184 3.16 -3.85 -14.31
C TYR A 184 2.30 -4.97 -13.74
N LEU A 185 0.97 -4.85 -13.81
CA LEU A 185 0.07 -5.93 -13.44
C LEU A 185 0.25 -7.15 -14.37
N ASP A 186 0.25 -6.93 -15.68
CA ASP A 186 0.44 -8.00 -16.66
C ASP A 186 1.80 -8.70 -16.46
N HIS A 187 2.83 -7.93 -16.10
CA HIS A 187 4.16 -8.49 -15.82
C HIS A 187 4.18 -9.28 -14.49
N ALA A 188 3.56 -8.77 -13.43
CA ALA A 188 3.40 -9.50 -12.16
C ALA A 188 2.64 -10.81 -12.35
N ILE A 189 1.56 -10.80 -13.15
CA ILE A 189 0.80 -12.00 -13.52
C ILE A 189 1.71 -13.00 -14.25
N LYS A 190 2.53 -12.55 -15.18
CA LYS A 190 3.48 -13.41 -15.92
C LYS A 190 4.48 -14.08 -14.99
N ILE A 191 5.09 -13.33 -14.07
CA ILE A 191 6.01 -13.86 -13.07
C ILE A 191 5.29 -14.84 -12.13
N GLY A 192 4.10 -14.47 -11.66
CA GLY A 192 3.29 -15.33 -10.79
C GLY A 192 2.93 -16.65 -11.47
N LYS A 193 2.55 -16.62 -12.74
CA LYS A 193 2.29 -17.85 -13.52
C LYS A 193 3.53 -18.71 -13.72
N PHE A 194 4.70 -18.10 -13.98
CA PHE A 194 5.96 -18.83 -14.06
C PHE A 194 6.25 -19.59 -12.77
N ILE A 195 6.18 -18.92 -11.62
CA ILE A 195 6.42 -19.55 -10.32
C ILE A 195 5.41 -20.66 -10.03
N MET A 196 4.11 -20.34 -10.15
CA MET A 196 3.02 -21.25 -9.79
C MET A 196 3.05 -22.55 -10.60
N ASN A 197 3.40 -22.46 -11.90
CA ASN A 197 3.38 -23.58 -12.83
C ASN A 197 4.76 -24.24 -13.00
N HIS A 198 5.79 -23.77 -12.27
CA HIS A 198 7.12 -24.33 -12.43
C HIS A 198 7.17 -25.80 -12.01
N PRO A 199 7.65 -26.72 -12.86
CA PRO A 199 7.58 -28.17 -12.62
C PRO A 199 8.39 -28.61 -11.41
N ARG A 200 9.39 -27.82 -11.00
CA ARG A 200 10.24 -28.07 -9.82
C ARG A 200 9.77 -27.36 -8.56
N LEU A 201 8.65 -26.64 -8.59
CA LEU A 201 8.06 -26.09 -7.38
C LEU A 201 7.49 -27.25 -6.54
N PRO A 202 7.96 -27.44 -5.29
CA PRO A 202 7.52 -28.57 -4.48
C PRO A 202 6.03 -28.54 -4.12
N LYS A 203 5.50 -29.67 -3.66
CA LYS A 203 4.07 -29.78 -3.28
C LYS A 203 3.67 -28.81 -2.16
N ASP A 204 4.57 -28.53 -1.24
CA ASP A 204 4.38 -27.57 -0.14
C ASP A 204 4.51 -26.10 -0.57
N LYS A 205 4.81 -25.86 -1.83
CA LYS A 205 4.93 -24.53 -2.46
C LYS A 205 6.05 -23.64 -1.90
N ILE A 206 6.96 -24.20 -1.10
CA ILE A 206 8.17 -23.51 -0.69
C ILE A 206 9.30 -23.87 -1.66
N PRO A 207 9.89 -22.91 -2.39
CA PRO A 207 10.86 -23.24 -3.43
C PRO A 207 12.18 -23.73 -2.85
N TYR A 208 12.95 -24.42 -3.67
CA TYR A 208 14.39 -24.57 -3.44
C TYR A 208 15.07 -23.21 -3.61
N TRP A 209 16.33 -23.09 -3.19
CA TRP A 209 17.08 -21.84 -3.28
C TRP A 209 17.24 -21.30 -4.73
N ASP A 210 17.18 -22.20 -5.71
CA ASP A 210 17.10 -21.92 -7.14
C ASP A 210 16.19 -22.95 -7.80
N PHE A 211 15.38 -22.55 -8.76
CA PHE A 211 14.49 -23.46 -9.49
C PHE A 211 15.27 -24.46 -10.35
N ASP A 212 16.53 -24.15 -10.68
CA ASP A 212 17.41 -24.97 -11.46
C ASP A 212 18.52 -25.63 -10.63
N ALA A 213 18.38 -25.65 -9.30
CA ALA A 213 19.33 -26.29 -8.41
C ALA A 213 19.59 -27.76 -8.82
N PRO A 214 20.86 -28.22 -8.82
CA PRO A 214 21.25 -29.42 -9.54
C PRO A 214 20.75 -30.73 -8.91
N ASN A 215 20.58 -30.77 -7.59
CA ASN A 215 20.29 -32.01 -6.85
C ASN A 215 18.84 -32.08 -6.35
N ILE A 216 17.90 -31.34 -6.93
CA ILE A 216 16.49 -31.47 -6.60
C ILE A 216 16.06 -32.95 -6.72
N PRO A 217 15.38 -33.53 -5.70
CA PRO A 217 14.72 -32.90 -4.55
C PRO A 217 15.52 -32.81 -3.26
N LYS A 218 16.84 -32.98 -3.26
CA LYS A 218 17.72 -32.99 -2.08
C LYS A 218 18.41 -31.65 -1.83
N GLU A 219 17.96 -30.60 -2.48
CA GLU A 219 18.48 -29.24 -2.32
C GLU A 219 17.87 -28.50 -1.12
N ASP A 220 18.60 -27.50 -0.62
CA ASP A 220 18.12 -26.61 0.42
C ASP A 220 16.92 -25.79 -0.06
N ARG A 221 16.02 -25.53 0.87
CA ARG A 221 14.86 -24.66 0.61
C ARG A 221 15.23 -23.18 0.82
N ASP A 222 14.49 -22.31 0.18
CA ASP A 222 14.49 -20.91 0.56
C ASP A 222 13.09 -20.51 1.04
N ALA A 223 12.86 -20.72 2.35
CA ALA A 223 11.60 -20.34 2.99
C ALA A 223 11.37 -18.82 2.95
N SER A 224 12.43 -18.01 2.86
CA SER A 224 12.30 -16.57 2.70
C SER A 224 11.67 -16.20 1.35
N ALA A 225 12.06 -16.87 0.26
CA ALA A 225 11.40 -16.70 -1.04
C ALA A 225 9.93 -17.10 -0.98
N GLY A 226 9.60 -18.21 -0.28
CA GLY A 226 8.22 -18.63 -0.06
C GLY A 226 7.38 -17.58 0.69
N ALA A 227 7.94 -16.94 1.72
CA ALA A 227 7.27 -15.89 2.49
C ALA A 227 6.99 -14.63 1.65
N ILE A 228 7.97 -14.20 0.87
CA ILE A 228 7.84 -13.05 -0.06
C ILE A 228 6.78 -13.34 -1.11
N MET A 229 6.84 -14.53 -1.73
CA MET A 229 5.85 -14.96 -2.72
C MET A 229 4.44 -15.01 -2.12
N ALA A 230 4.26 -15.56 -0.92
CA ALA A 230 2.97 -15.63 -0.25
C ALA A 230 2.35 -14.23 -0.06
N SER A 231 3.15 -13.28 0.44
CA SER A 231 2.71 -11.90 0.64
C SER A 231 2.32 -11.23 -0.70
N ALA A 232 3.13 -11.43 -1.74
CA ALA A 232 2.86 -10.89 -3.06
C ALA A 232 1.61 -11.52 -3.71
N TYR A 233 1.42 -12.82 -3.59
CA TYR A 233 0.25 -13.50 -4.16
C TYR A 233 -1.07 -13.12 -3.48
N VAL A 234 -1.08 -12.94 -2.14
CA VAL A 234 -2.28 -12.43 -1.45
C VAL A 234 -2.67 -11.07 -2.04
N GLU A 235 -1.72 -10.17 -2.24
CA GLU A 235 -1.99 -8.86 -2.83
C GLU A 235 -2.40 -8.99 -4.30
N LEU A 236 -1.64 -9.72 -5.13
CA LEU A 236 -1.90 -9.88 -6.55
C LEU A 236 -3.28 -10.50 -6.83
N SER A 237 -3.75 -11.41 -5.96
CA SER A 237 -5.08 -12.02 -6.07
C SER A 237 -6.21 -11.01 -6.03
N THR A 238 -6.01 -9.83 -5.42
CA THR A 238 -7.01 -8.76 -5.33
C THR A 238 -7.06 -7.87 -6.57
N TYR A 239 -6.09 -7.98 -7.47
CA TYR A 239 -5.97 -7.18 -8.68
C TYR A 239 -6.43 -7.91 -9.95
N VAL A 240 -6.79 -9.17 -9.82
CA VAL A 240 -7.28 -10.02 -10.90
C VAL A 240 -8.60 -10.68 -10.50
N GLU A 241 -9.34 -11.19 -11.47
CA GLU A 241 -10.68 -11.73 -11.24
C GLU A 241 -10.78 -13.21 -11.64
N GLY A 242 -11.89 -13.83 -11.25
CA GLY A 242 -12.28 -15.17 -11.68
C GLY A 242 -11.33 -16.26 -11.20
N GLU A 243 -11.02 -17.20 -12.09
CA GLU A 243 -10.19 -18.38 -11.76
C GLU A 243 -8.75 -18.01 -11.42
N LEU A 244 -8.19 -16.98 -12.05
CA LEU A 244 -6.82 -16.56 -11.80
C LEU A 244 -6.64 -15.99 -10.38
N SER A 245 -7.61 -15.22 -9.89
CA SER A 245 -7.63 -14.73 -8.51
C SER A 245 -7.61 -15.89 -7.52
N LYS A 246 -8.46 -16.90 -7.75
CA LYS A 246 -8.51 -18.12 -6.91
C LYS A 246 -7.19 -18.88 -6.93
N GLN A 247 -6.56 -19.03 -8.08
CA GLN A 247 -5.28 -19.73 -8.22
C GLN A 247 -4.18 -19.02 -7.43
N PHE A 248 -4.06 -17.69 -7.54
CA PHE A 248 -3.08 -16.93 -6.78
C PHE A 248 -3.35 -16.97 -5.27
N LEU A 249 -4.61 -16.92 -4.86
CA LEU A 249 -4.95 -17.06 -3.46
C LEU A 249 -4.66 -18.48 -2.94
N THR A 250 -4.97 -19.51 -3.72
CA THR A 250 -4.70 -20.91 -3.34
C THR A 250 -3.22 -21.18 -3.12
N ILE A 251 -2.34 -20.69 -4.00
CA ILE A 251 -0.89 -20.86 -3.79
C ILE A 251 -0.40 -20.08 -2.58
N ALA A 252 -0.88 -18.86 -2.35
CA ALA A 252 -0.57 -18.06 -1.16
C ALA A 252 -0.97 -18.80 0.13
N GLU A 253 -2.18 -19.36 0.18
CA GLU A 253 -2.66 -20.15 1.33
C GLU A 253 -1.80 -21.39 1.58
N GLN A 254 -1.41 -22.09 0.53
CA GLN A 254 -0.53 -23.26 0.65
C GLN A 254 0.83 -22.87 1.21
N GLN A 255 1.43 -21.77 0.71
CA GLN A 255 2.68 -21.24 1.23
C GLN A 255 2.57 -20.80 2.69
N ILE A 256 1.53 -20.04 3.05
CA ILE A 256 1.27 -19.64 4.43
C ILE A 256 1.11 -20.86 5.35
N LYS A 257 0.32 -21.86 4.96
CA LYS A 257 0.13 -23.09 5.71
C LYS A 257 1.43 -23.88 5.90
N SER A 258 2.25 -23.96 4.86
CA SER A 258 3.55 -24.62 4.92
C SER A 258 4.50 -23.90 5.86
N LEU A 259 4.64 -22.58 5.72
CA LEU A 259 5.48 -21.74 6.60
C LEU A 259 5.02 -21.79 8.07
N ALA A 260 3.71 -21.83 8.32
CA ALA A 260 3.14 -21.96 9.66
C ALA A 260 3.31 -23.35 10.27
N SER A 261 3.64 -24.37 9.48
CA SER A 261 3.77 -25.75 9.93
C SER A 261 5.05 -25.97 10.76
N PRO A 262 5.12 -27.03 11.58
CA PRO A 262 6.34 -27.40 12.31
C PRO A 262 7.56 -27.65 11.40
N ALA A 263 7.36 -27.92 10.11
CA ALA A 263 8.45 -28.10 9.16
C ALA A 263 9.27 -26.81 8.99
N TYR A 264 8.60 -25.66 8.91
CA TYR A 264 9.25 -24.36 8.64
C TYR A 264 9.22 -23.39 9.81
N ARG A 265 8.39 -23.59 10.82
CA ARG A 265 8.27 -22.70 11.97
C ARG A 265 9.06 -23.21 13.17
N ALA A 266 9.70 -22.32 13.93
CA ALA A 266 10.28 -22.61 15.24
C ALA A 266 9.22 -23.17 16.19
N LYS A 267 9.57 -24.15 17.02
CA LYS A 267 8.61 -24.86 17.90
C LYS A 267 8.22 -24.02 19.11
N LYS A 268 9.18 -23.31 19.70
CA LYS A 268 9.01 -22.49 20.90
C LYS A 268 9.90 -21.27 20.86
N VAL A 269 9.61 -20.31 21.73
CA VAL A 269 10.45 -19.12 21.93
C VAL A 269 11.88 -19.53 22.29
N GLY A 270 12.85 -18.90 21.63
CA GLY A 270 14.29 -19.20 21.79
C GLY A 270 14.83 -20.24 20.81
N ASP A 271 13.98 -21.05 20.18
CA ASP A 271 14.42 -21.91 19.08
C ASP A 271 14.83 -21.06 17.86
N ASN A 272 15.64 -21.64 16.96
CA ASN A 272 16.03 -21.03 15.71
C ASN A 272 16.64 -19.61 15.87
N ASN A 273 17.45 -19.41 16.91
CA ASN A 273 18.04 -18.12 17.25
C ASN A 273 17.00 -16.98 17.40
N HIS A 274 15.84 -17.27 17.95
CA HIS A 274 14.70 -16.37 18.13
C HIS A 274 13.96 -15.95 16.85
N TYR A 275 14.30 -16.50 15.69
CA TYR A 275 13.55 -16.29 14.45
C TYR A 275 12.38 -17.27 14.33
N ILE A 276 11.34 -16.83 13.62
CA ILE A 276 10.11 -17.63 13.41
C ILE A 276 10.33 -18.68 12.34
N ILE A 277 10.91 -18.30 11.20
CA ILE A 277 11.03 -19.13 10.00
C ILE A 277 12.42 -19.77 9.93
N LYS A 278 12.43 -21.06 9.61
CA LYS A 278 13.59 -21.90 9.37
C LYS A 278 13.78 -22.17 7.88
N HIS A 279 14.91 -22.76 7.54
CA HIS A 279 15.18 -23.30 6.21
C HIS A 279 15.18 -22.23 5.11
N CYS A 280 15.86 -21.11 5.36
CA CYS A 280 16.15 -20.10 4.35
C CYS A 280 17.57 -20.27 3.80
N THR A 281 17.80 -19.82 2.56
CA THR A 281 19.12 -19.81 1.94
C THR A 281 19.50 -18.38 1.55
N GLY A 282 20.46 -17.78 2.26
CA GLY A 282 20.95 -16.45 1.99
C GLY A 282 21.80 -16.38 0.71
N PHE A 283 22.95 -17.09 0.66
CA PHE A 283 23.87 -17.02 -0.46
C PHE A 283 24.60 -18.35 -0.72
N MET A 284 23.97 -19.24 -1.47
CA MET A 284 24.48 -20.58 -1.76
C MET A 284 25.88 -20.55 -2.42
N ALA A 285 26.11 -19.70 -3.40
CA ALA A 285 27.39 -19.63 -4.12
C ALA A 285 28.59 -19.24 -3.22
N LYS A 286 28.34 -18.60 -2.08
CA LYS A 286 29.38 -18.26 -1.07
C LYS A 286 29.32 -19.17 0.17
N GLN A 287 28.46 -20.15 0.19
CA GLN A 287 28.25 -21.02 1.35
C GLN A 287 27.95 -20.21 2.63
N TYR A 288 27.11 -19.19 2.49
CA TYR A 288 26.76 -18.26 3.56
C TYR A 288 25.25 -18.26 3.80
N GLU A 289 24.84 -18.35 5.07
CA GLU A 289 23.44 -18.43 5.49
C GLU A 289 22.67 -19.55 4.77
N ILE A 290 23.20 -20.76 4.79
CA ILE A 290 22.53 -21.96 4.24
C ILE A 290 21.78 -22.65 5.35
N ASP A 291 20.53 -23.02 5.08
CA ASP A 291 19.60 -23.59 6.06
C ASP A 291 19.52 -22.75 7.34
N ALA A 292 19.49 -21.43 7.17
CA ALA A 292 19.60 -20.45 8.25
C ALA A 292 18.29 -19.63 8.39
N PRO A 293 18.05 -19.03 9.56
CA PRO A 293 16.98 -18.02 9.69
C PRO A 293 17.40 -16.70 9.05
N LEU A 294 16.43 -16.00 8.43
CA LEU A 294 16.65 -14.70 7.81
C LEU A 294 15.58 -13.71 8.25
N THR A 295 15.98 -12.49 8.60
CA THR A 295 15.08 -11.45 9.13
C THR A 295 13.91 -11.15 8.19
N TYR A 296 14.17 -11.08 6.90
CA TYR A 296 13.12 -10.80 5.92
C TYR A 296 12.17 -11.97 5.69
N ALA A 297 12.55 -13.21 6.05
CA ALA A 297 11.61 -14.34 6.04
C ALA A 297 10.50 -14.12 7.07
N ASP A 298 10.87 -13.74 8.29
CA ASP A 298 9.91 -13.43 9.35
C ASP A 298 9.04 -12.23 9.00
N TYR A 299 9.67 -11.17 8.45
CA TYR A 299 8.97 -9.96 8.04
C TYR A 299 7.86 -10.28 7.02
N TYR A 300 8.20 -10.93 5.91
CA TYR A 300 7.22 -11.24 4.86
C TYR A 300 6.22 -12.32 5.25
N PHE A 301 6.60 -13.24 6.13
CA PHE A 301 5.64 -14.22 6.66
C PHE A 301 4.56 -13.52 7.50
N ILE A 302 4.94 -12.61 8.40
CA ILE A 302 3.97 -11.85 9.21
C ILE A 302 3.15 -10.90 8.31
N GLU A 303 3.77 -10.25 7.34
CA GLU A 303 3.06 -9.43 6.36
C GLU A 303 2.02 -10.25 5.59
N ALA A 304 2.38 -11.45 5.10
CA ALA A 304 1.45 -12.34 4.41
C ALA A 304 0.25 -12.72 5.29
N LEU A 305 0.49 -13.01 6.57
CA LEU A 305 -0.59 -13.31 7.53
C LEU A 305 -1.52 -12.13 7.74
N ILE A 306 -0.99 -10.91 7.88
CA ILE A 306 -1.79 -9.68 8.05
C ILE A 306 -2.60 -9.38 6.78
N ARG A 307 -1.98 -9.47 5.61
CA ARG A 307 -2.66 -9.29 4.31
C ARG A 307 -3.79 -10.32 4.15
N TYR A 308 -3.50 -11.59 4.43
CA TYR A 308 -4.50 -12.65 4.33
C TYR A 308 -5.65 -12.46 5.32
N LYS A 309 -5.37 -12.08 6.58
CA LYS A 309 -6.39 -11.73 7.56
C LYS A 309 -7.27 -10.58 7.08
N LYS A 310 -6.69 -9.49 6.56
CA LYS A 310 -7.43 -8.35 6.01
C LYS A 310 -8.33 -8.78 4.83
N LEU A 311 -7.83 -9.66 3.97
CA LEU A 311 -8.60 -10.21 2.86
C LEU A 311 -9.84 -10.97 3.35
N LEU A 312 -9.70 -11.83 4.35
CA LEU A 312 -10.81 -12.57 4.96
C LEU A 312 -11.84 -11.64 5.65
N GLU A 313 -11.38 -10.49 6.12
CA GLU A 313 -12.22 -9.45 6.73
C GLU A 313 -12.81 -8.46 5.70
N ASN A 314 -12.64 -8.70 4.40
CA ASN A 314 -13.04 -7.80 3.32
C ASN A 314 -12.46 -6.37 3.49
N ARG A 315 -11.25 -6.27 3.99
CA ARG A 315 -10.49 -5.02 4.16
C ARG A 315 -9.41 -4.90 3.08
N PRO A 316 -9.00 -3.67 2.72
CA PRO A 316 -7.85 -3.47 1.85
C PRO A 316 -6.62 -4.20 2.38
N VAL A 317 -6.04 -5.11 1.59
CA VAL A 317 -4.90 -5.95 2.02
C VAL A 317 -3.63 -5.14 2.24
N VAL A 318 -3.48 -4.04 1.52
CA VAL A 318 -2.39 -3.08 1.68
C VAL A 318 -2.97 -1.67 1.81
N GLU A 319 -2.46 -0.94 2.78
CA GLU A 319 -2.73 0.50 2.93
C GLU A 319 -1.55 1.24 2.31
N THR A 320 -1.80 1.95 1.21
CA THR A 320 -0.78 2.76 0.55
C THR A 320 -0.41 3.94 1.45
N ILE A 321 0.87 4.18 1.66
CA ILE A 321 1.33 5.42 2.25
C ILE A 321 1.13 6.49 1.17
N THR A 322 0.00 7.16 1.26
CA THR A 322 -0.22 8.39 0.52
C THR A 322 0.32 9.54 1.35
N ALA A 323 0.78 10.60 0.70
CA ALA A 323 0.99 11.85 1.39
C ALA A 323 -0.20 12.10 2.31
N PHE A 324 0.07 12.53 3.54
CA PHE A 324 -0.65 13.67 4.07
C PHE A 324 -0.27 14.86 3.16
N SER A 325 -0.59 14.75 1.90
CA SER A 325 -0.77 15.91 1.06
C SER A 325 -2.03 16.60 1.56
N GLU A 326 -2.18 17.83 1.23
CA GLU A 326 -3.50 18.47 1.17
C GLU A 326 -4.62 17.52 0.75
N ASN A 327 -4.32 16.42 0.02
CA ASN A 327 -5.23 15.35 -0.38
C ASN A 327 -5.59 14.30 0.68
N SER A 328 -4.87 14.08 1.79
CA SER A 328 -5.28 13.08 2.80
C SER A 328 -6.04 13.73 3.94
N ASP A 329 -5.68 14.93 4.39
CA ASP A 329 -6.54 15.78 5.21
C ASP A 329 -7.78 16.11 4.37
N ARG A 330 -7.61 16.41 3.10
CA ARG A 330 -8.71 16.64 2.16
C ARG A 330 -9.61 15.42 2.02
N SER A 331 -9.06 14.24 1.85
CA SER A 331 -9.79 12.96 1.77
C SER A 331 -10.48 12.62 3.08
N LEU A 332 -9.83 12.86 4.22
CA LEU A 332 -10.42 12.69 5.55
C LEU A 332 -11.55 13.71 5.78
N TRP A 333 -11.33 14.96 5.39
CA TRP A 333 -12.36 16.00 5.49
C TRP A 333 -13.54 15.71 4.57
N LEU A 334 -13.30 15.25 3.32
CA LEU A 334 -14.36 14.86 2.39
C LEU A 334 -15.14 13.64 2.91
N SER A 335 -14.48 12.65 3.46
CA SER A 335 -15.17 11.48 4.05
C SER A 335 -15.97 11.86 5.29
N SER A 336 -15.46 12.77 6.12
CA SER A 336 -16.15 13.30 7.28
C SER A 336 -17.33 14.19 6.89
N LEU A 337 -17.15 15.06 5.89
CA LEU A 337 -18.20 15.86 5.27
C LEU A 337 -19.30 14.94 4.73
N HIS A 338 -18.94 13.92 3.96
CA HIS A 338 -19.89 12.97 3.40
C HIS A 338 -20.68 12.24 4.50
N ARG A 339 -20.02 11.72 5.52
CA ARG A 339 -20.67 11.02 6.63
C ARG A 339 -21.66 11.88 7.39
N ILE A 340 -21.37 13.18 7.55
CA ILE A 340 -22.23 14.12 8.29
C ILE A 340 -23.36 14.65 7.41
N SER A 341 -23.06 15.05 6.17
CA SER A 341 -23.99 15.83 5.34
C SER A 341 -24.85 14.97 4.40
N TYR A 342 -24.31 13.86 3.89
CA TYR A 342 -25.01 13.04 2.90
C TYR A 342 -26.37 12.48 3.40
N PRO A 343 -26.46 11.92 4.64
CA PRO A 343 -27.72 11.44 5.16
C PRO A 343 -28.76 12.55 5.31
N LEU A 344 -28.36 13.74 5.74
CA LEU A 344 -29.27 14.86 5.91
C LEU A 344 -29.78 15.36 4.56
N LEU A 345 -28.88 15.66 3.61
CA LEU A 345 -29.25 16.21 2.31
C LEU A 345 -30.07 15.22 1.48
N THR A 346 -29.72 13.93 1.48
CA THR A 346 -30.46 12.91 0.74
C THR A 346 -31.88 12.71 1.27
N ASN A 347 -32.09 12.73 2.58
CA ASN A 347 -33.43 12.64 3.17
C ASN A 347 -34.23 13.91 2.93
N MET A 348 -33.61 15.09 3.11
CA MET A 348 -34.27 16.37 2.87
C MET A 348 -34.65 16.56 1.40
N ALA A 349 -33.77 16.15 0.45
CA ALA A 349 -34.06 16.21 -0.99
C ALA A 349 -35.24 15.32 -1.41
N LYS A 350 -35.52 14.24 -0.63
CA LYS A 350 -36.67 13.33 -0.86
C LYS A 350 -37.90 13.71 -0.11
N GLY A 351 -37.90 14.71 0.78
CA GLY A 351 -38.99 15.04 1.68
C GLY A 351 -39.20 14.01 2.78
N GLU A 352 -38.11 13.35 3.22
CA GLU A 352 -38.14 12.27 4.24
C GLU A 352 -37.30 12.62 5.48
N LEU A 353 -36.82 13.85 5.63
CA LEU A 353 -35.94 14.21 6.73
C LEU A 353 -36.62 14.08 8.09
N ARG A 354 -37.84 14.65 8.22
CA ARG A 354 -38.59 14.57 9.49
C ARG A 354 -38.94 13.13 9.89
N LYS A 355 -39.13 12.26 8.91
CA LYS A 355 -39.40 10.83 9.11
C LYS A 355 -38.16 10.07 9.61
N ASN A 356 -36.99 10.39 9.06
CA ASN A 356 -35.77 9.58 9.22
C ASN A 356 -34.72 10.21 10.17
N MET A 357 -34.89 11.47 10.55
CA MET A 357 -34.05 12.16 11.52
C MET A 357 -34.77 12.31 12.86
N PRO A 358 -34.46 11.45 13.86
CA PRO A 358 -35.08 11.54 15.18
C PRO A 358 -34.66 12.82 15.89
N VAL A 359 -35.58 13.40 16.67
CA VAL A 359 -35.29 14.54 17.54
C VAL A 359 -35.14 14.03 18.96
N GLU A 360 -33.99 14.29 19.57
CA GLU A 360 -33.68 13.92 20.94
C GLU A 360 -33.74 15.16 21.84
N SER A 361 -34.47 15.03 22.95
CA SER A 361 -34.59 16.07 23.96
C SER A 361 -35.14 15.49 25.26
N ILE A 362 -35.01 16.25 26.36
CA ILE A 362 -35.76 15.97 27.58
C ILE A 362 -37.27 16.15 27.30
N ALA A 363 -38.12 15.37 27.99
CA ALA A 363 -39.56 15.31 27.70
C ALA A 363 -40.25 16.70 27.71
N ALA A 364 -39.82 17.59 28.59
CA ALA A 364 -40.40 18.94 28.72
C ALA A 364 -40.15 19.85 27.49
N ASP A 365 -39.09 19.60 26.73
CA ASP A 365 -38.67 20.45 25.60
C ASP A 365 -38.89 19.76 24.24
N MET A 366 -39.32 18.53 24.22
CA MET A 366 -39.47 17.69 23.00
C MET A 366 -40.23 18.38 21.89
N GLN A 367 -41.40 18.96 22.20
CA GLN A 367 -42.25 19.63 21.20
C GLN A 367 -41.53 20.86 20.58
N LYS A 368 -40.91 21.69 21.43
CA LYS A 368 -40.14 22.85 20.94
C LYS A 368 -38.97 22.45 20.04
N ARG A 369 -38.29 21.36 20.40
CA ARG A 369 -37.17 20.86 19.61
C ARG A 369 -37.58 20.32 18.26
N LYS A 370 -38.72 19.61 18.20
CA LYS A 370 -39.31 19.12 16.92
C LYS A 370 -39.58 20.24 15.92
N GLU A 371 -39.92 21.43 16.40
CA GLU A 371 -40.23 22.59 15.56
C GLU A 371 -39.01 23.25 14.92
N VAL A 372 -37.81 23.14 15.53
CA VAL A 372 -36.63 23.91 15.13
C VAL A 372 -35.45 23.07 14.66
N THR A 373 -35.32 21.82 15.13
CA THR A 373 -34.12 20.99 14.89
C THR A 373 -33.78 20.80 13.40
N HIS A 374 -34.77 20.64 12.53
CA HIS A 374 -34.51 20.38 11.12
C HIS A 374 -34.01 21.63 10.37
N LEU A 375 -34.51 22.83 10.73
CA LEU A 375 -33.95 24.10 10.20
C LEU A 375 -32.54 24.34 10.71
N GLU A 376 -32.28 24.09 12.00
CA GLU A 376 -30.95 24.20 12.59
C GLU A 376 -29.96 23.28 11.88
N ALA A 377 -30.33 22.02 11.69
CA ALA A 377 -29.50 21.02 11.02
C ALA A 377 -29.15 21.41 9.58
N LEU A 378 -30.16 21.78 8.78
CA LEU A 378 -29.94 22.18 7.38
C LEU A 378 -29.16 23.50 7.29
N GLY A 379 -29.55 24.53 8.07
CA GLY A 379 -28.94 25.85 8.02
C GLY A 379 -27.45 25.81 8.36
N ARG A 380 -27.08 25.16 9.47
CA ARG A 380 -25.69 25.03 9.88
C ARG A 380 -24.87 24.18 8.90
N LEU A 381 -25.50 23.11 8.34
CA LEU A 381 -24.82 22.28 7.34
C LEU A 381 -24.51 23.08 6.07
N ILE A 382 -25.52 23.75 5.49
CA ILE A 382 -25.31 24.54 4.27
C ILE A 382 -24.25 25.62 4.47
N THR A 383 -24.29 26.35 5.60
CA THR A 383 -23.23 27.31 5.96
C THR A 383 -21.85 26.65 6.01
N GLY A 384 -21.75 25.44 6.60
CA GLY A 384 -20.47 24.75 6.76
C GLY A 384 -19.88 24.21 5.46
N ILE A 385 -20.69 23.95 4.42
CA ILE A 385 -20.23 23.38 3.14
C ILE A 385 -20.32 24.38 1.97
N SER A 386 -20.89 25.55 2.14
CA SER A 386 -21.14 26.52 1.06
C SER A 386 -19.86 26.89 0.30
N THR A 387 -18.79 27.23 0.98
CA THR A 387 -17.50 27.56 0.37
C THR A 387 -16.89 26.42 -0.45
N TRP A 388 -17.19 25.17 -0.06
CA TRP A 388 -16.79 24.01 -0.86
C TRP A 388 -17.70 23.83 -2.09
N LEU A 389 -19.00 24.06 -1.96
CA LEU A 389 -19.96 24.00 -3.06
C LEU A 389 -19.70 25.10 -4.10
N GLU A 390 -19.28 26.29 -3.65
CA GLU A 390 -18.94 27.44 -4.49
C GLU A 390 -17.84 27.16 -5.53
N LEU A 391 -16.93 26.21 -5.23
CA LEU A 391 -15.89 25.79 -6.18
C LEU A 391 -16.47 25.17 -7.46
N GLY A 392 -17.73 24.81 -7.49
CA GLY A 392 -18.41 24.24 -8.64
C GLY A 392 -17.96 22.83 -9.04
N PRO A 393 -18.61 22.23 -10.04
CA PRO A 393 -18.23 20.93 -10.56
C PRO A 393 -16.97 21.00 -11.42
N ASP A 394 -16.14 19.94 -11.37
CA ASP A 394 -15.01 19.73 -12.29
C ASP A 394 -14.83 18.26 -12.62
N ASN A 395 -13.81 17.90 -13.43
CA ASN A 395 -13.57 16.52 -13.87
C ASN A 395 -12.88 15.64 -12.83
N THR A 396 -12.49 16.19 -11.67
CA THR A 396 -11.91 15.42 -10.57
C THR A 396 -12.96 14.57 -9.86
N ILE A 397 -12.51 13.59 -9.08
CA ILE A 397 -13.41 12.78 -8.21
C ILE A 397 -14.16 13.71 -7.25
N GLU A 398 -13.47 14.67 -6.68
CA GLU A 398 -14.04 15.66 -5.77
C GLU A 398 -15.04 16.60 -6.47
N GLY A 399 -14.72 17.06 -7.68
CA GLY A 399 -15.61 17.92 -8.47
C GLY A 399 -16.93 17.22 -8.88
N LYS A 400 -16.86 15.91 -9.17
CA LYS A 400 -18.06 15.09 -9.42
C LYS A 400 -18.90 14.92 -8.15
N LEU A 401 -18.26 14.73 -7.01
CA LEU A 401 -18.94 14.69 -5.71
C LEU A 401 -19.61 16.04 -5.41
N ARG A 402 -18.94 17.16 -5.65
CA ARG A 402 -19.53 18.50 -5.51
C ARG A 402 -20.76 18.68 -6.38
N ALA A 403 -20.73 18.21 -7.62
CA ALA A 403 -21.90 18.27 -8.51
C ALA A 403 -23.13 17.58 -7.89
N GLU A 404 -22.94 16.40 -7.32
CA GLU A 404 -24.00 15.67 -6.61
C GLU A 404 -24.50 16.46 -5.41
N TYR A 405 -23.60 17.03 -4.62
CA TYR A 405 -23.96 17.80 -3.42
C TYR A 405 -24.66 19.13 -3.74
N ILE A 406 -24.30 19.78 -4.82
CA ILE A 406 -24.99 20.96 -5.31
C ILE A 406 -26.45 20.62 -5.65
N ASP A 407 -26.68 19.53 -6.38
CA ASP A 407 -28.03 19.05 -6.71
C ASP A 407 -28.85 18.71 -5.46
N LEU A 408 -28.24 17.95 -4.52
CA LEU A 408 -28.88 17.62 -3.25
C LEU A 408 -29.18 18.85 -2.39
N ALA A 409 -28.29 19.83 -2.31
CA ALA A 409 -28.48 21.06 -1.57
C ALA A 409 -29.64 21.89 -2.16
N LEU A 410 -29.68 22.05 -3.48
CA LEU A 410 -30.76 22.78 -4.16
C LEU A 410 -32.13 22.12 -3.91
N LYS A 411 -32.22 20.78 -4.03
CA LYS A 411 -33.44 20.04 -3.74
C LYS A 411 -33.84 20.14 -2.27
N SER A 412 -32.86 20.07 -1.37
CA SER A 412 -33.10 20.19 0.08
C SER A 412 -33.65 21.58 0.46
N ILE A 413 -33.06 22.64 -0.09
CA ILE A 413 -33.53 24.01 0.12
C ILE A 413 -34.92 24.17 -0.45
N SER A 414 -35.16 23.70 -1.68
CA SER A 414 -36.49 23.75 -2.34
C SER A 414 -37.56 23.08 -1.49
N ASN A 415 -37.30 21.90 -0.93
CA ASN A 415 -38.24 21.22 -0.03
C ASN A 415 -38.42 21.98 1.31
N GLY A 416 -37.33 22.55 1.83
CA GLY A 416 -37.36 23.29 3.09
C GLY A 416 -38.23 24.57 3.05
N VAL A 417 -38.32 25.22 1.89
CA VAL A 417 -39.09 26.45 1.71
C VAL A 417 -40.46 26.22 1.07
N ASN A 418 -40.75 25.02 0.60
CA ASN A 418 -42.02 24.69 -0.03
C ASN A 418 -43.09 24.33 1.03
N PRO A 419 -44.14 25.12 1.23
CA PRO A 419 -45.20 24.83 2.22
C PRO A 419 -45.94 23.51 1.99
N GLN A 420 -45.86 22.92 0.79
CA GLN A 420 -46.49 21.64 0.45
C GLN A 420 -45.55 20.44 0.76
N SER A 421 -44.30 20.71 1.10
CA SER A 421 -43.35 19.64 1.43
C SER A 421 -43.60 19.09 2.82
N PRO A 422 -43.54 17.76 3.04
CA PRO A 422 -43.58 17.18 4.39
C PRO A 422 -42.41 17.65 5.27
N ASP A 423 -41.33 18.13 4.68
CA ASP A 423 -40.16 18.67 5.34
C ASP A 423 -40.08 20.21 5.36
N TYR A 424 -41.22 20.91 5.12
CA TYR A 424 -41.31 22.35 5.22
C TYR A 424 -40.75 22.84 6.56
N LEU A 425 -39.82 23.78 6.52
CA LEU A 425 -39.08 24.26 7.70
C LEU A 425 -39.81 25.40 8.40
N ASN A 426 -39.67 25.47 9.71
CA ASN A 426 -40.25 26.53 10.52
C ASN A 426 -39.33 27.76 10.49
N PHE A 427 -39.74 28.81 9.76
CA PHE A 427 -38.99 30.07 9.70
C PHE A 427 -39.57 31.19 10.63
N ASN A 428 -40.81 31.03 11.07
CA ASN A 428 -41.58 32.15 11.65
C ASN A 428 -42.05 31.96 13.07
N ASN A 429 -42.07 30.73 13.57
CA ASN A 429 -42.66 30.44 14.89
C ASN A 429 -41.54 30.20 15.94
N GLY A 430 -41.40 31.15 16.87
CA GLY A 430 -40.40 31.11 17.94
C GLY A 430 -39.19 32.03 17.71
N ARG A 431 -38.24 32.02 18.66
CA ARG A 431 -37.00 32.83 18.56
C ARG A 431 -35.86 32.10 17.90
N GLN A 432 -35.79 30.78 18.05
CA GLN A 432 -34.71 29.96 17.48
C GLN A 432 -34.68 29.97 15.94
N PRO A 433 -35.82 29.93 15.22
CA PRO A 433 -35.80 30.04 13.77
C PRO A 433 -35.11 31.25 13.17
N LEU A 434 -35.09 32.37 13.87
CA LEU A 434 -34.38 33.58 13.42
C LEU A 434 -32.88 33.33 13.31
N VAL A 435 -32.31 32.65 14.31
CA VAL A 435 -30.87 32.29 14.31
C VAL A 435 -30.54 31.26 13.24
N ASP A 436 -31.37 30.23 13.16
CA ASP A 436 -31.12 29.11 12.22
C ASP A 436 -31.34 29.53 10.77
N ALA A 437 -32.32 30.42 10.50
CA ALA A 437 -32.53 31.04 9.19
C ALA A 437 -31.35 31.96 8.80
N ALA A 438 -30.75 32.66 9.75
CA ALA A 438 -29.56 33.47 9.49
C ALA A 438 -28.36 32.60 9.06
N PHE A 439 -28.15 31.43 9.66
CA PHE A 439 -27.15 30.48 9.17
C PHE A 439 -27.47 30.02 7.74
N LEU A 440 -28.71 29.62 7.46
CA LEU A 440 -29.09 29.21 6.11
C LEU A 440 -28.86 30.34 5.09
N ALA A 441 -29.30 31.56 5.41
CA ALA A 441 -29.10 32.74 4.55
C ALA A 441 -27.61 33.02 4.30
N HIS A 442 -26.79 32.92 5.35
CA HIS A 442 -25.31 33.09 5.22
C HIS A 442 -24.70 32.05 4.29
N GLY A 443 -25.15 30.80 4.34
CA GLY A 443 -24.66 29.75 3.47
C GLY A 443 -25.15 29.84 2.01
N LEU A 444 -26.15 30.72 1.74
CA LEU A 444 -26.68 30.99 0.39
C LEU A 444 -26.05 32.24 -0.28
N LEU A 445 -25.39 33.08 0.48
CA LEU A 445 -24.64 34.25 -0.01
C LEU A 445 -23.23 33.87 -0.43
#